data_7b52d2390149ca8eea091255d0378b89
#
_entry.id   7b52d2390149ca8eea091255d0378b89
#
_cell.length_a   1.000
_cell.length_b   1.000
_cell.length_c   1.000
_cell.angle_alpha   90.00
_cell.angle_beta   90.00
_cell.angle_gamma   90.00
#
_symmetry.space_group_name_H-M   'P 1'
#
loop_
_entity.id
_entity.type
_entity.pdbx_description
1 polymer ?
#
loop_
_entity_poly.entity_id
_entity_poly.type
_entity_poly.pdbx_seq_one_letter_code
_entity_poly.pdbx_strand_id
1 'polypeptide(L)'
;MTAAAAEPVTSGHRNEVYLVGEVITVPDERTFADGRDVVTFRIDVRTESESRPIRDSFDVTVANARSRKAALTWDVGDTVEIEGVVRRRFHRVGAGSRAFVVIEATRAKRLRR
;
A
#
# COMPACT_ATOMS: atom_id res chain seq x y z
N MET A 1 12.13 -15.19 5.93
CA MET A 1 11.21 -14.48 5.06
C MET A 1 11.98 -13.91 3.89
N THR A 2 11.45 -14.06 2.75
CA THR A 2 12.07 -13.54 1.56
C THR A 2 11.37 -12.26 1.18
N ALA A 3 12.06 -11.16 1.20
CA ALA A 3 11.56 -9.96 0.58
C ALA A 3 11.28 -10.29 -0.89
N ALA A 4 10.37 -9.58 -1.51
CA ALA A 4 10.14 -9.75 -2.93
C ALA A 4 11.47 -9.80 -3.64
N ALA A 5 11.64 -10.76 -4.52
CA ALA A 5 12.87 -10.90 -5.25
C ALA A 5 13.16 -9.56 -5.93
N ALA A 6 14.26 -8.98 -5.57
CA ALA A 6 14.64 -7.70 -6.12
C ALA A 6 14.88 -7.86 -7.61
N GLU A 7 14.26 -7.02 -8.41
CA GLU A 7 14.62 -6.90 -9.79
C GLU A 7 16.07 -6.45 -9.89
N PRO A 8 16.81 -6.84 -10.93
CA PRO A 8 18.16 -6.32 -11.11
C PRO A 8 18.15 -4.81 -11.10
N VAL A 9 18.92 -4.24 -10.19
CA VAL A 9 18.92 -2.79 -10.00
C VAL A 9 19.97 -2.18 -10.90
N THR A 10 19.55 -1.66 -12.06
CA THR A 10 20.47 -1.08 -13.02
C THR A 10 20.97 0.30 -12.59
N SER A 11 20.20 1.01 -11.75
CA SER A 11 20.54 2.35 -11.30
C SER A 11 21.36 2.37 -10.02
N GLY A 12 21.49 1.26 -9.32
CA GLY A 12 22.06 1.21 -7.98
C GLY A 12 21.09 1.69 -6.89
N HIS A 13 19.89 2.08 -7.25
CA HIS A 13 18.85 2.51 -6.31
C HIS A 13 17.87 1.37 -6.04
N ARG A 14 17.20 1.43 -4.91
CA ARG A 14 16.26 0.39 -4.54
C ARG A 14 15.05 1.00 -3.85
N ASN A 15 13.88 0.50 -4.20
CA ASN A 15 12.63 0.93 -3.59
C ASN A 15 11.78 -0.32 -3.35
N GLU A 16 11.80 -0.80 -2.12
CA GLU A 16 11.10 -2.03 -1.74
C GLU A 16 10.44 -1.82 -0.40
N VAL A 17 9.17 -2.24 -0.29
CA VAL A 17 8.41 -2.13 0.95
C VAL A 17 7.75 -3.46 1.22
N TYR A 18 7.82 -3.89 2.47
CA TYR A 18 7.08 -5.02 2.97
C TYR A 18 6.39 -4.62 4.26
N LEU A 19 5.07 -4.69 4.29
CA LEU A 19 4.28 -4.28 5.44
C LEU A 19 3.27 -5.36 5.79
N VAL A 20 3.06 -5.54 7.08
CA VAL A 20 1.94 -6.34 7.61
C VAL A 20 1.17 -5.41 8.51
N GLY A 21 -0.12 -5.29 8.26
CA GLY A 21 -0.94 -4.37 9.03
C GLY A 21 -2.41 -4.71 8.96
N GLU A 22 -3.18 -3.90 9.63
CA GLU A 22 -4.62 -4.06 9.73
C GLU A 22 -5.32 -3.11 8.77
N VAL A 23 -6.27 -3.61 7.99
CA VAL A 23 -7.11 -2.77 7.12
C VAL A 23 -7.98 -1.88 8.00
N ILE A 24 -7.90 -0.57 7.77
CA ILE A 24 -8.67 0.40 8.56
C ILE A 24 -9.71 1.17 7.75
N THR A 25 -9.70 1.03 6.42
CA THR A 25 -10.76 1.59 5.57
C THR A 25 -11.24 0.51 4.62
N VAL A 26 -12.52 0.59 4.24
CA VAL A 26 -13.08 -0.36 3.28
C VAL A 26 -12.37 -0.18 1.94
N PRO A 27 -11.84 -1.28 1.35
CA PRO A 27 -11.22 -1.17 0.03
C PRO A 27 -12.19 -0.64 -1.00
N ASP A 28 -11.75 0.32 -1.79
CA ASP A 28 -12.58 1.08 -2.72
C ASP A 28 -11.99 1.02 -4.12
N GLU A 29 -12.81 0.64 -5.08
CA GLU A 29 -12.37 0.57 -6.47
C GLU A 29 -12.51 1.95 -7.11
N ARG A 30 -11.47 2.36 -7.82
CA ARG A 30 -11.43 3.66 -8.49
C ARG A 30 -10.81 3.52 -9.87
N THR A 31 -11.20 4.43 -10.76
CA THR A 31 -10.57 4.57 -12.06
C THR A 31 -9.82 5.90 -12.08
N PHE A 32 -8.53 5.85 -12.31
CA PHE A 32 -7.70 7.05 -12.39
C PHE A 32 -7.94 7.75 -13.73
N ALA A 33 -7.50 9.01 -13.81
CA ALA A 33 -7.67 9.83 -15.01
C ALA A 33 -7.02 9.21 -16.25
N ASP A 34 -5.97 8.41 -16.07
CA ASP A 34 -5.29 7.72 -17.17
C ASP A 34 -6.00 6.43 -17.60
N GLY A 35 -7.17 6.14 -17.02
CA GLY A 35 -7.97 4.96 -17.37
C GLY A 35 -7.64 3.70 -16.58
N ARG A 36 -6.65 3.75 -15.69
CA ARG A 36 -6.30 2.57 -14.89
C ARG A 36 -7.30 2.35 -13.77
N ASP A 37 -7.70 1.10 -13.58
CA ASP A 37 -8.50 0.71 -12.44
C ASP A 37 -7.58 0.33 -11.29
N VAL A 38 -7.89 0.82 -10.11
CA VAL A 38 -7.13 0.54 -8.90
C VAL A 38 -8.09 0.29 -7.75
N VAL A 39 -7.58 -0.36 -6.72
CA VAL A 39 -8.27 -0.47 -5.43
C VAL A 39 -7.40 0.26 -4.42
N THR A 40 -8.03 1.13 -3.64
CA THR A 40 -7.33 1.91 -2.61
C THR A 40 -7.90 1.57 -1.24
N PHE A 41 -7.02 1.54 -0.26
CA PHE A 41 -7.40 1.34 1.14
C PHE A 41 -6.27 1.85 2.02
N ARG A 42 -6.52 1.86 3.31
CA ARG A 42 -5.53 2.30 4.30
C ARG A 42 -5.30 1.18 5.30
N ILE A 43 -4.05 1.02 5.70
CA ILE A 43 -3.67 0.06 6.73
C ILE A 43 -2.98 0.76 7.89
N ASP A 44 -3.12 0.19 9.06
CA ASP A 44 -2.36 0.54 10.25
C ASP A 44 -1.27 -0.50 10.44
N VAL A 45 -0.05 -0.04 10.65
CA VAL A 45 1.08 -0.91 10.94
C VAL A 45 1.60 -0.57 12.33
N ARG A 46 1.66 -1.59 13.20
CA ARG A 46 2.20 -1.43 14.54
C ARG A 46 3.63 -1.94 14.56
N THR A 47 4.54 -1.11 15.04
CA THR A 47 5.94 -1.48 15.22
C THR A 47 6.26 -1.40 16.69
N GLU A 48 6.85 -2.46 17.24
CA GLU A 48 7.27 -2.46 18.63
C GLU A 48 8.52 -1.59 18.79
N SER A 49 8.58 -0.86 19.89
CA SER A 49 9.74 -0.06 20.24
C SER A 49 10.01 -0.23 21.73
N GLU A 50 11.18 0.24 22.17
CA GLU A 50 11.60 0.09 23.58
C GLU A 50 10.62 0.73 24.56
N SER A 51 10.06 1.87 24.22
CA SER A 51 9.21 2.62 25.15
C SER A 51 7.73 2.32 24.97
N ARG A 52 7.29 2.20 23.73
CA ARG A 52 5.88 1.96 23.41
C ARG A 52 5.73 1.58 21.94
N PRO A 53 4.62 0.91 21.58
CA PRO A 53 4.36 0.61 20.18
C PRO A 53 4.18 1.91 19.39
N ILE A 54 4.69 1.91 18.18
CA ILE A 54 4.49 2.99 17.22
C ILE A 54 3.45 2.51 16.22
N ARG A 55 2.48 3.36 15.93
CA ARG A 55 1.42 3.03 14.98
C ARG A 55 1.46 4.02 13.83
N ASP A 56 1.61 3.51 12.63
CA ASP A 56 1.65 4.31 11.40
C ASP A 56 0.56 3.86 10.45
N SER A 57 -0.07 4.82 9.80
CA SER A 57 -1.07 4.55 8.77
C SER A 57 -0.48 4.79 7.39
N PHE A 58 -0.80 3.92 6.46
CA PHE A 58 -0.32 4.05 5.08
C PHE A 58 -1.49 3.91 4.11
N ASP A 59 -1.49 4.78 3.11
CA ASP A 59 -2.39 4.64 1.97
C ASP A 59 -1.79 3.61 1.02
N VAL A 60 -2.60 2.67 0.57
CA VAL A 60 -2.18 1.59 -0.33
C VAL A 60 -3.01 1.63 -1.60
N THR A 61 -2.35 1.47 -2.72
CA THR A 61 -2.98 1.36 -4.04
C THR A 61 -2.58 0.04 -4.67
N VAL A 62 -3.56 -0.68 -5.18
CA VAL A 62 -3.35 -1.97 -5.84
C VAL A 62 -3.85 -1.87 -7.27
N ALA A 63 -2.99 -2.15 -8.24
CA ALA A 63 -3.32 -1.98 -9.66
C ALA A 63 -3.51 -3.28 -10.42
N ASN A 64 -2.77 -4.36 -10.08
CA ASN A 64 -2.92 -5.60 -10.83
C ASN A 64 -4.26 -6.28 -10.54
N ALA A 65 -4.83 -6.91 -11.56
CA ALA A 65 -6.19 -7.44 -11.48
C ALA A 65 -6.38 -8.47 -10.38
N ARG A 66 -5.41 -9.34 -10.18
CA ARG A 66 -5.50 -10.40 -9.17
C ARG A 66 -5.57 -9.83 -7.77
N SER A 67 -4.68 -8.90 -7.46
CA SER A 67 -4.64 -8.29 -6.14
C SER A 67 -5.83 -7.36 -5.90
N ARG A 68 -6.31 -6.66 -6.95
CA ARG A 68 -7.52 -5.84 -6.84
C ARG A 68 -8.72 -6.70 -6.46
N LYS A 69 -8.88 -7.83 -7.15
CA LYS A 69 -9.99 -8.75 -6.90
C LYS A 69 -9.93 -9.28 -5.47
N ALA A 70 -8.76 -9.66 -5.01
CA ALA A 70 -8.57 -10.13 -3.64
C ALA A 70 -8.90 -9.03 -2.62
N ALA A 71 -8.37 -7.83 -2.82
CA ALA A 71 -8.54 -6.73 -1.87
C ALA A 71 -10.00 -6.33 -1.69
N LEU A 72 -10.80 -6.43 -2.74
CA LEU A 72 -12.23 -6.10 -2.67
C LEU A 72 -13.02 -7.05 -1.78
N THR A 73 -12.44 -8.18 -1.39
CA THR A 73 -13.09 -9.12 -0.46
C THR A 73 -12.72 -8.88 1.00
N TRP A 74 -11.80 -7.95 1.27
CA TRP A 74 -11.31 -7.74 2.62
C TRP A 74 -12.22 -6.81 3.42
N ASP A 75 -12.23 -7.03 4.73
CA ASP A 75 -12.99 -6.23 5.67
C ASP A 75 -12.05 -5.40 6.54
N VAL A 76 -12.57 -4.31 7.06
CA VAL A 76 -11.86 -3.54 8.10
C VAL A 76 -11.61 -4.49 9.27
N GLY A 77 -10.37 -4.49 9.76
CA GLY A 77 -9.95 -5.39 10.82
C GLY A 77 -9.13 -6.58 10.34
N ASP A 78 -9.18 -6.89 9.05
CA ASP A 78 -8.37 -7.97 8.50
C ASP A 78 -6.88 -7.62 8.55
N THR A 79 -6.05 -8.62 8.84
CA THR A 79 -4.61 -8.45 8.79
C THR A 79 -4.12 -8.86 7.40
N VAL A 80 -3.40 -7.97 6.76
CA VAL A 80 -2.94 -8.16 5.38
C VAL A 80 -1.45 -7.94 5.26
N GLU A 81 -0.88 -8.56 4.24
CA GLU A 81 0.53 -8.47 3.89
C GLU A 81 0.63 -7.74 2.56
N ILE A 82 1.47 -6.72 2.51
CA ILE A 82 1.64 -5.88 1.33
C ILE A 82 3.10 -5.86 0.94
N GLU A 83 3.39 -6.18 -0.31
CA GLU A 83 4.71 -5.98 -0.89
C GLU A 83 4.58 -4.98 -2.03
N GLY A 84 5.50 -4.06 -2.11
CA GLY A 84 5.44 -3.06 -3.17
C GLY A 84 6.54 -2.02 -3.08
N VAL A 85 6.21 -0.83 -3.54
CA VAL A 85 7.14 0.29 -3.58
C VAL A 85 6.49 1.52 -2.97
N VAL A 86 7.32 2.44 -2.51
CA VAL A 86 6.86 3.75 -2.04
C VAL A 86 6.78 4.67 -3.23
N ARG A 87 5.66 5.38 -3.37
CA ARG A 87 5.49 6.38 -4.41
C ARG A 87 5.16 7.72 -3.80
N ARG A 88 5.66 8.77 -4.40
CA ARG A 88 5.24 10.12 -4.12
C ARG A 88 4.21 10.51 -5.14
N ARG A 89 3.07 11.00 -4.66
CA ARG A 89 2.00 11.50 -5.51
C ARG A 89 1.82 12.98 -5.23
N PHE A 90 1.32 13.69 -6.21
CA PHE A 90 1.03 15.10 -6.09
C PHE A 90 -0.44 15.33 -6.34
N HIS A 91 -1.03 16.17 -5.50
CA HIS A 91 -2.42 16.53 -5.62
C HIS A 91 -2.49 18.04 -5.73
N ARG A 92 -3.16 18.53 -6.76
CA ARG A 92 -3.32 19.96 -6.96
C ARG A 92 -4.37 20.49 -6.01
N VAL A 93 -4.00 21.53 -5.24
CA VAL A 93 -4.89 22.18 -4.27
C VAL A 93 -4.80 23.66 -4.51
N GLY A 94 -5.87 24.26 -5.03
CA GLY A 94 -5.87 25.69 -5.34
C GLY A 94 -4.76 26.05 -6.31
N ALA A 95 -3.93 27.03 -5.96
CA ALA A 95 -2.83 27.48 -6.80
C ALA A 95 -1.55 26.69 -6.61
N GLY A 96 -1.53 25.73 -5.68
CA GLY A 96 -0.35 24.94 -5.37
C GLY A 96 -0.57 23.44 -5.55
N SER A 97 0.38 22.67 -5.09
CA SER A 97 0.28 21.23 -5.07
C SER A 97 0.72 20.70 -3.72
N ARG A 98 0.16 19.56 -3.32
CA ARG A 98 0.52 18.88 -2.09
C ARG A 98 1.08 17.51 -2.45
N ALA A 99 2.21 17.17 -1.85
CA ALA A 99 2.80 15.85 -2.01
C ALA A 99 2.29 14.93 -0.90
N PHE A 100 2.09 13.66 -1.23
CA PHE A 100 1.77 12.64 -0.25
C PHE A 100 2.43 11.33 -0.67
N VAL A 101 2.56 10.41 0.28
CA VAL A 101 3.21 9.13 0.06
C VAL A 101 2.14 8.05 0.00
N VAL A 102 2.27 7.15 -0.96
CA VAL A 102 1.38 6.00 -1.10
C VAL A 102 2.24 4.76 -1.32
N ILE A 103 1.78 3.64 -0.80
CA ILE A 103 2.39 2.34 -1.07
C ILE A 103 1.68 1.76 -2.29
N GLU A 104 2.43 1.53 -3.36
CA GLU A 104 1.90 0.90 -4.55
C GLU A 104 2.19 -0.60 -4.44
N ALA A 105 1.16 -1.38 -4.18
CA ALA A 105 1.32 -2.80 -3.93
C ALA A 105 1.50 -3.57 -5.24
N THR A 106 2.52 -4.41 -5.29
CA THR A 106 2.72 -5.36 -6.36
C THR A 106 2.13 -6.71 -5.99
N ARG A 107 2.06 -6.99 -4.69
CA ARG A 107 1.41 -8.19 -4.14
C ARG A 107 0.71 -7.83 -2.85
N ALA A 108 -0.46 -8.39 -2.67
CA ALA A 108 -1.26 -8.14 -1.47
C ALA A 108 -2.03 -9.40 -1.11
N LYS A 109 -2.03 -9.74 0.17
CA LYS A 109 -2.59 -10.99 0.64
C LYS A 109 -3.17 -10.83 2.04
N ARG A 110 -4.36 -11.38 2.28
CA ARG A 110 -4.89 -11.43 3.63
C ARG A 110 -4.24 -12.57 4.40
N LEU A 111 -3.75 -12.29 5.58
CA LEU A 111 -3.14 -13.29 6.47
C LEU A 111 -4.17 -13.86 7.44
N ARG A 112 -5.07 -13.01 7.94
CA ARG A 112 -6.14 -13.44 8.85
C ARG A 112 -7.18 -12.34 8.96
N ARG A 113 -8.34 -12.73 9.42
CA ARG A 113 -9.45 -11.82 9.70
C ARG A 113 -9.28 -11.11 11.03
#